data_2ce8cdb9dcc2c4ce884c752d783d6d21
#
_entry.id   2ce8cdb9dcc2c4ce884c752d783d6d21
#
_cell.length_a   1.000
_cell.length_b   1.000
_cell.length_c   1.000
_cell.angle_alpha   90.00
_cell.angle_beta   90.00
_cell.angle_gamma   90.00
#
_symmetry.space_group_name_H-M   'P 1'
#
loop_
_entity.id
_entity.type
_entity.pdbx_description
1 polymer ?
#
loop_
_entity_poly.entity_id
_entity_poly.type
_entity_poly.pdbx_seq_one_letter_code
_entity_poly.pdbx_strand_id
1 'polypeptide(L)'
;MRDDARRGVKATSPVRASMLALALLVAGPVHAAELTARQIVERVHAAAGGQAWLEAGTNVMRGEATLCRDGDPARCVQADRYEMYRVYPTELKAGAHAGSGKFRLDAHAGDRLIFQVAFDGERSYDQSGPVPPERASSDEASAFGFSAIRFALQPGFEVERLTDDQVEGQPCHFVRVTDPTGTRTVFGIDQSSYAVRSAGWPTPKGFHQRLYSDFYTVGDGRFVQPGRVRHYYDGVKSVDIRWTSAEIGRPIPDAFFVLGPSVESTR
;
A
#
# COMPACT_ATOMS: atom_id res chain seq x y z
N MET A 1 -14.69 75.85 -82.66
CA MET A 1 -14.53 75.08 -83.90
C MET A 1 -13.81 73.81 -83.52
N ARG A 2 -14.54 72.68 -83.47
CA ARG A 2 -14.18 71.28 -83.80
C ARG A 2 -12.88 70.76 -83.18
N ASP A 3 -12.76 69.67 -82.64
CA ASP A 3 -13.36 68.32 -82.68
C ASP A 3 -12.35 67.45 -81.86
N ASP A 4 -12.59 66.52 -81.30
CA ASP A 4 -13.26 65.27 -81.34
C ASP A 4 -12.69 64.29 -80.28
N ALA A 5 -13.56 63.58 -79.76
CA ALA A 5 -13.35 62.55 -78.74
C ALA A 5 -12.58 61.33 -79.25
N ARG A 6 -11.86 60.66 -78.39
CA ARG A 6 -11.78 59.21 -78.40
C ARG A 6 -11.68 58.66 -77.03
N ARG A 7 -12.71 57.93 -76.65
CA ARG A 7 -12.82 57.11 -75.43
C ARG A 7 -11.91 55.87 -75.53
N GLY A 8 -11.05 55.70 -74.58
CA GLY A 8 -10.34 54.43 -74.34
C GLY A 8 -11.05 53.64 -73.30
N VAL A 9 -11.62 52.49 -73.68
CA VAL A 9 -12.27 51.51 -72.78
C VAL A 9 -11.20 50.80 -72.00
N LYS A 10 -11.17 50.94 -70.69
CA LYS A 10 -10.32 50.12 -69.79
C LYS A 10 -11.07 48.83 -69.46
N ALA A 11 -10.48 47.72 -69.87
CA ALA A 11 -10.91 46.37 -69.49
C ALA A 11 -10.67 46.13 -68.01
N THR A 12 -11.73 45.80 -67.28
CA THR A 12 -11.68 45.38 -65.89
C THR A 12 -11.42 43.86 -65.83
N SER A 13 -10.30 43.44 -65.25
CA SER A 13 -9.99 42.06 -64.96
C SER A 13 -10.80 41.58 -63.75
N PRO A 14 -11.34 40.35 -63.73
CA PRO A 14 -12.06 39.86 -62.64
C PRO A 14 -11.06 39.37 -61.53
N VAL A 15 -11.20 39.90 -60.31
CA VAL A 15 -10.53 39.46 -59.12
C VAL A 15 -11.09 38.08 -58.74
N ARG A 16 -10.24 37.04 -58.84
CA ARG A 16 -10.55 35.71 -58.31
C ARG A 16 -10.45 35.75 -56.77
N ALA A 17 -11.59 35.73 -56.13
CA ALA A 17 -11.66 35.50 -54.66
C ALA A 17 -11.32 34.03 -54.35
N SER A 18 -10.11 33.77 -53.82
CA SER A 18 -9.74 32.49 -53.28
C SER A 18 -10.39 32.36 -51.91
N MET A 19 -11.45 31.55 -51.80
CA MET A 19 -11.98 31.12 -50.51
C MET A 19 -10.98 30.14 -49.87
N LEU A 20 -10.26 30.60 -48.85
CA LEU A 20 -9.50 29.73 -47.93
C LEU A 20 -10.51 29.05 -47.03
N ALA A 21 -10.81 27.78 -47.27
CA ALA A 21 -11.58 26.93 -46.33
C ALA A 21 -10.72 26.61 -45.13
N LEU A 22 -10.97 27.29 -44.01
CA LEU A 22 -10.36 27.02 -42.71
C LEU A 22 -11.01 25.74 -42.15
N ALA A 23 -10.35 24.57 -42.31
CA ALA A 23 -10.78 23.34 -41.69
C ALA A 23 -10.52 23.45 -40.18
N LEU A 24 -11.55 23.71 -39.38
CA LEU A 24 -11.54 23.55 -37.93
C LEU A 24 -11.41 22.05 -37.60
N LEU A 25 -10.20 21.59 -37.29
CA LEU A 25 -9.97 20.33 -36.63
C LEU A 25 -10.60 20.41 -35.23
N VAL A 26 -11.80 19.88 -35.07
CA VAL A 26 -12.39 19.62 -33.76
C VAL A 26 -11.61 18.48 -33.14
N ALA A 27 -10.59 18.81 -32.35
CA ALA A 27 -9.95 17.84 -31.43
C ALA A 27 -11.01 17.42 -30.43
N GLY A 28 -11.61 16.26 -30.64
CA GLY A 28 -12.47 15.62 -29.63
C GLY A 28 -11.68 15.43 -28.33
N PRO A 29 -12.35 15.41 -27.18
CA PRO A 29 -11.68 15.16 -25.90
C PRO A 29 -10.97 13.80 -25.97
N VAL A 30 -9.64 13.82 -25.93
CA VAL A 30 -8.84 12.61 -25.74
C VAL A 30 -9.16 12.16 -24.33
N HIS A 31 -10.06 11.20 -24.17
CA HIS A 31 -10.24 10.50 -22.91
C HIS A 31 -8.91 9.79 -22.63
N ALA A 32 -8.18 10.27 -21.64
CA ALA A 32 -7.02 9.52 -21.16
C ALA A 32 -7.49 8.11 -20.84
N ALA A 33 -6.88 7.10 -21.47
CA ALA A 33 -7.27 5.72 -21.26
C ALA A 33 -7.16 5.40 -19.76
N GLU A 34 -8.21 4.83 -19.23
CA GLU A 34 -8.29 4.49 -17.82
C GLU A 34 -7.20 3.47 -17.47
N LEU A 35 -6.46 3.69 -16.36
CA LEU A 35 -5.38 2.81 -15.97
C LEU A 35 -5.90 1.40 -15.69
N THR A 36 -5.20 0.40 -16.19
CA THR A 36 -5.46 -1.00 -15.84
C THR A 36 -5.01 -1.29 -14.39
N ALA A 37 -5.54 -2.33 -13.77
CA ALA A 37 -5.11 -2.77 -12.44
C ALA A 37 -3.59 -2.99 -12.37
N ARG A 38 -3.01 -3.61 -13.39
CA ARG A 38 -1.57 -3.85 -13.50
C ARG A 38 -0.78 -2.55 -13.52
N GLN A 39 -1.18 -1.58 -14.32
CA GLN A 39 -0.53 -0.26 -14.39
C GLN A 39 -0.60 0.49 -13.06
N ILE A 40 -1.73 0.37 -12.34
CA ILE A 40 -1.86 0.96 -11.00
C ILE A 40 -0.84 0.33 -10.04
N VAL A 41 -0.72 -1.00 -10.01
CA VAL A 41 0.25 -1.71 -9.15
C VAL A 41 1.70 -1.37 -9.54
N GLU A 42 2.03 -1.27 -10.83
CA GLU A 42 3.36 -0.83 -11.29
C GLU A 42 3.72 0.56 -10.76
N ARG A 43 2.75 1.49 -10.73
CA ARG A 43 2.94 2.83 -10.15
C ARG A 43 3.06 2.80 -8.64
N VAL A 44 2.33 1.92 -7.94
CA VAL A 44 2.51 1.69 -6.51
C VAL A 44 3.93 1.24 -6.21
N HIS A 45 4.46 0.26 -6.96
CA HIS A 45 5.83 -0.22 -6.78
C HIS A 45 6.85 0.91 -6.96
N ALA A 46 6.70 1.70 -8.02
CA ALA A 46 7.59 2.84 -8.29
C ALA A 46 7.51 3.89 -7.17
N ALA A 47 6.29 4.26 -6.73
CA ALA A 47 6.06 5.25 -5.69
C ALA A 47 6.57 4.80 -4.31
N ALA A 48 6.52 3.50 -4.02
CA ALA A 48 7.01 2.94 -2.77
C ALA A 48 8.54 2.88 -2.66
N GLY A 49 9.26 2.99 -3.78
CA GLY A 49 10.73 2.96 -3.83
C GLY A 49 11.31 1.99 -4.86
N GLY A 50 10.48 1.45 -5.74
CA GLY A 50 10.90 0.55 -6.82
C GLY A 50 11.59 -0.71 -6.30
N GLN A 51 12.74 -1.06 -6.91
CA GLN A 51 13.50 -2.27 -6.55
C GLN A 51 13.93 -2.27 -5.08
N ALA A 52 14.33 -1.13 -4.53
CA ALA A 52 14.71 -1.02 -3.12
C ALA A 52 13.57 -1.38 -2.16
N TRP A 53 12.33 -1.08 -2.54
CA TRP A 53 11.16 -1.48 -1.77
C TRP A 53 10.82 -2.97 -1.96
N LEU A 54 10.95 -3.50 -3.18
CA LEU A 54 10.70 -4.91 -3.47
C LEU A 54 11.72 -5.83 -2.76
N GLU A 55 12.97 -5.39 -2.65
CA GLU A 55 14.09 -6.13 -2.07
C GLU A 55 14.56 -5.54 -0.72
N ALA A 56 13.64 -5.04 0.08
CA ALA A 56 13.97 -4.37 1.35
C ALA A 56 14.77 -5.25 2.33
N GLY A 57 14.72 -6.57 2.18
CA GLY A 57 15.40 -7.52 3.07
C GLY A 57 14.79 -7.47 4.45
N THR A 58 15.31 -6.61 5.33
CA THR A 58 14.82 -6.42 6.69
C THR A 58 14.28 -5.03 6.91
N ASN A 59 13.33 -4.90 7.85
CA ASN A 59 12.81 -3.62 8.31
C ASN A 59 12.56 -3.68 9.82
N VAL A 60 13.17 -2.76 10.56
CA VAL A 60 12.95 -2.58 12.00
C VAL A 60 12.23 -1.25 12.20
N MET A 61 11.00 -1.29 12.69
CA MET A 61 10.18 -0.12 12.95
C MET A 61 10.00 0.08 14.44
N ARG A 62 10.08 1.33 14.91
CA ARG A 62 9.83 1.70 16.29
C ARG A 62 8.83 2.83 16.36
N GLY A 63 8.01 2.81 17.40
CA GLY A 63 6.97 3.80 17.59
C GLY A 63 6.17 3.56 18.85
N GLU A 64 4.95 4.05 18.84
CA GLU A 64 3.96 3.92 19.90
C GLU A 64 2.64 3.42 19.32
N ALA A 65 1.78 2.84 20.17
CA ALA A 65 0.47 2.37 19.74
C ALA A 65 -0.58 2.50 20.85
N THR A 66 -1.80 2.81 20.45
CA THR A 66 -2.99 2.63 21.28
C THR A 66 -3.68 1.34 20.86
N LEU A 67 -3.87 0.43 21.80
CA LEU A 67 -4.41 -0.91 21.60
C LEU A 67 -5.71 -1.05 22.38
N CYS A 68 -6.85 -1.18 21.69
CA CYS A 68 -8.17 -1.26 22.29
C CYS A 68 -8.73 -2.67 22.13
N ARG A 69 -8.99 -3.36 23.25
CA ARG A 69 -9.58 -4.70 23.21
C ARG A 69 -11.00 -4.62 22.65
N ASP A 70 -11.26 -5.38 21.57
CA ASP A 70 -12.54 -5.44 20.87
C ASP A 70 -13.04 -4.06 20.39
N GLY A 71 -12.12 -3.10 20.21
CA GLY A 71 -12.44 -1.73 19.81
C GLY A 71 -13.11 -0.88 20.91
N ASP A 72 -13.19 -1.36 22.15
CA ASP A 72 -13.77 -0.65 23.28
C ASP A 72 -12.81 0.47 23.76
N PRO A 73 -13.22 1.76 23.66
CA PRO A 73 -12.37 2.87 24.10
C PRO A 73 -12.04 2.85 25.59
N ALA A 74 -12.88 2.22 26.43
CA ALA A 74 -12.64 2.09 27.86
C ALA A 74 -11.59 1.00 28.19
N ARG A 75 -11.23 0.18 27.22
CA ARG A 75 -10.31 -0.96 27.34
C ARG A 75 -9.06 -0.79 26.50
N CYS A 76 -8.62 0.46 26.32
CA CYS A 76 -7.41 0.79 25.61
C CYS A 76 -6.20 0.80 26.53
N VAL A 77 -5.07 0.32 26.00
CA VAL A 77 -3.75 0.38 26.63
C VAL A 77 -2.83 1.15 25.68
N GLN A 78 -2.06 2.09 26.24
CA GLN A 78 -1.00 2.77 25.52
C GLN A 78 0.28 1.93 25.59
N ALA A 79 0.82 1.56 24.41
CA ALA A 79 2.17 1.04 24.27
C ALA A 79 3.09 2.21 23.89
N ASP A 80 3.92 2.65 24.82
CA ASP A 80 4.90 3.72 24.61
C ASP A 80 6.16 3.22 23.90
N ARG A 81 6.34 1.90 23.85
CA ARG A 81 7.34 1.22 23.01
C ARG A 81 6.64 0.11 22.21
N TYR A 82 6.52 0.34 20.92
CA TYR A 82 5.93 -0.56 19.95
C TYR A 82 6.95 -0.82 18.84
N GLU A 83 7.46 -2.04 18.78
CA GLU A 83 8.56 -2.39 17.88
C GLU A 83 8.15 -3.54 16.97
N MET A 84 8.40 -3.38 15.67
CA MET A 84 8.19 -4.43 14.67
C MET A 84 9.49 -4.73 13.94
N TYR A 85 9.82 -6.00 13.88
CA TYR A 85 10.98 -6.54 13.17
C TYR A 85 10.47 -7.44 12.05
N ARG A 86 10.94 -7.21 10.83
CA ARG A 86 10.53 -7.99 9.66
C ARG A 86 11.71 -8.43 8.83
N VAL A 87 11.59 -9.64 8.28
CA VAL A 87 12.37 -10.10 7.14
C VAL A 87 11.40 -10.34 6.00
N TYR A 88 11.53 -9.57 4.94
CA TYR A 88 10.73 -9.77 3.74
C TYR A 88 11.28 -10.94 2.93
N PRO A 89 10.43 -11.84 2.41
CA PRO A 89 10.91 -12.89 1.51
C PRO A 89 11.33 -12.25 0.18
N THR A 90 12.40 -12.74 -0.41
CA THR A 90 12.81 -12.38 -1.77
C THR A 90 12.05 -13.19 -2.82
N GLU A 91 11.60 -14.39 -2.43
CA GLU A 91 10.84 -15.30 -3.27
C GLU A 91 9.63 -15.84 -2.50
N LEU A 92 8.53 -16.04 -3.22
CA LEU A 92 7.38 -16.74 -2.67
C LEU A 92 7.64 -18.24 -2.72
N LYS A 93 7.50 -18.90 -1.57
CA LYS A 93 7.46 -20.36 -1.52
C LYS A 93 6.11 -20.84 -2.08
N ALA A 94 6.12 -21.92 -2.86
CA ALA A 94 4.89 -22.55 -3.33
C ALA A 94 3.97 -22.87 -2.15
N GLY A 95 2.69 -22.45 -2.24
CA GLY A 95 1.69 -22.63 -1.18
C GLY A 95 1.84 -21.71 0.03
N ALA A 96 2.81 -20.81 0.04
CA ALA A 96 2.93 -19.80 1.08
C ALA A 96 2.00 -18.63 0.79
N HIS A 97 1.38 -18.07 1.83
CA HIS A 97 0.65 -16.81 1.71
C HIS A 97 1.61 -15.70 1.24
N ALA A 98 1.12 -14.81 0.37
CA ALA A 98 1.87 -13.66 -0.08
C ALA A 98 2.33 -12.82 1.12
N GLY A 99 3.64 -12.71 1.28
CA GLY A 99 4.22 -12.00 2.40
C GLY A 99 4.61 -12.85 3.59
N SER A 100 4.57 -14.17 3.43
CA SER A 100 5.28 -15.04 4.37
C SER A 100 6.74 -14.62 4.37
N GLY A 101 7.15 -14.04 5.42
CA GLY A 101 8.53 -13.71 5.76
C GLY A 101 8.65 -14.05 7.22
N LYS A 102 9.53 -13.36 7.91
CA LYS A 102 9.59 -13.45 9.38
C LYS A 102 9.15 -12.13 9.96
N PHE A 103 8.42 -12.18 11.07
CA PHE A 103 8.15 -10.96 11.82
C PHE A 103 8.17 -11.23 13.31
N ARG A 104 8.46 -10.18 14.07
CA ARG A 104 8.25 -10.13 15.50
C ARG A 104 7.71 -8.74 15.84
N LEU A 105 6.79 -8.70 16.78
CA LEU A 105 6.20 -7.50 17.29
C LEU A 105 6.20 -7.54 18.81
N ASP A 106 6.79 -6.52 19.42
CA ASP A 106 6.89 -6.33 20.85
C ASP A 106 6.16 -5.05 21.26
N ALA A 107 5.26 -5.13 22.23
CA ALA A 107 4.50 -4.00 22.75
C ALA A 107 4.70 -3.87 24.26
N HIS A 108 5.14 -2.71 24.73
CA HIS A 108 5.39 -2.43 26.14
C HIS A 108 4.69 -1.15 26.60
N ALA A 109 4.34 -1.11 27.88
CA ALA A 109 3.95 0.10 28.61
C ALA A 109 4.94 0.28 29.77
N GLY A 110 5.87 1.23 29.64
CA GLY A 110 7.07 1.28 30.47
C GLY A 110 7.87 -0.02 30.36
N ASP A 111 8.20 -0.62 31.49
CA ASP A 111 8.92 -1.90 31.54
C ASP A 111 8.01 -3.15 31.39
N ARG A 112 6.69 -2.94 31.42
CA ARG A 112 5.74 -4.05 31.34
C ARG A 112 5.48 -4.47 29.90
N LEU A 113 5.76 -5.73 29.57
CA LEU A 113 5.35 -6.34 28.32
C LEU A 113 3.81 -6.43 28.27
N ILE A 114 3.18 -5.81 27.26
CA ILE A 114 1.74 -5.90 27.00
C ILE A 114 1.45 -7.17 26.22
N PHE A 115 2.13 -7.34 25.10
CA PHE A 115 2.12 -8.57 24.32
C PHE A 115 3.35 -8.69 23.43
N GLN A 116 3.62 -9.90 23.01
CA GLN A 116 4.67 -10.23 22.05
C GLN A 116 4.15 -11.33 21.13
N VAL A 117 4.35 -11.17 19.85
CA VAL A 117 4.02 -12.15 18.83
C VAL A 117 5.13 -12.23 17.81
N ALA A 118 5.37 -13.42 17.26
CA ALA A 118 6.33 -13.63 16.22
C ALA A 118 5.90 -14.73 15.24
N PHE A 119 6.50 -14.70 14.06
CA PHE A 119 6.42 -15.73 13.04
C PHE A 119 7.82 -15.95 12.47
N ASP A 120 8.33 -17.17 12.53
CA ASP A 120 9.70 -17.51 12.09
C ASP A 120 9.81 -17.91 10.61
N GLY A 121 8.67 -17.84 9.89
CA GLY A 121 8.51 -18.31 8.51
C GLY A 121 7.80 -19.67 8.42
N GLU A 122 7.60 -20.35 9.54
CA GLU A 122 6.93 -21.66 9.63
C GLU A 122 5.90 -21.72 10.75
N ARG A 123 6.20 -21.13 11.92
CA ARG A 123 5.39 -21.20 13.13
C ARG A 123 5.14 -19.83 13.71
N SER A 124 3.96 -19.67 14.29
CA SER A 124 3.61 -18.50 15.09
C SER A 124 3.97 -18.72 16.55
N TYR A 125 4.32 -17.64 17.23
CA TYR A 125 4.71 -17.60 18.64
C TYR A 125 4.00 -16.45 19.34
N ASP A 126 3.68 -16.64 20.61
CA ASP A 126 3.35 -15.59 21.56
C ASP A 126 4.36 -15.59 22.72
N GLN A 127 4.17 -14.75 23.71
CA GLN A 127 5.05 -14.67 24.89
C GLN A 127 5.12 -15.96 25.71
N SER A 128 4.23 -16.92 25.48
CA SER A 128 4.20 -18.21 26.16
C SER A 128 4.95 -19.29 25.36
N GLY A 129 5.37 -18.99 24.13
CA GLY A 129 6.05 -19.91 23.24
C GLY A 129 5.29 -20.20 21.95
N PRO A 130 5.49 -21.37 21.33
CA PRO A 130 4.82 -21.72 20.08
C PRO A 130 3.30 -21.75 20.22
N VAL A 131 2.61 -21.08 19.31
CA VAL A 131 1.15 -21.10 19.22
C VAL A 131 0.73 -22.34 18.43
N PRO A 132 -0.18 -23.19 18.98
CA PRO A 132 -0.72 -24.33 18.26
C PRO A 132 -1.34 -23.91 16.91
N PRO A 133 -1.18 -24.71 15.84
CA PRO A 133 -1.65 -24.36 14.48
C PRO A 133 -3.12 -23.96 14.44
N GLU A 134 -3.98 -24.60 15.24
CA GLU A 134 -5.41 -24.31 15.32
C GLU A 134 -5.74 -22.93 15.93
N ARG A 135 -4.78 -22.30 16.63
CA ARG A 135 -4.88 -20.94 17.18
C ARG A 135 -4.03 -19.93 16.41
N ALA A 136 -3.11 -20.42 15.59
CA ALA A 136 -2.32 -19.55 14.75
C ALA A 136 -3.24 -18.86 13.75
N SER A 137 -3.31 -17.55 13.81
CA SER A 137 -4.01 -16.77 12.80
C SER A 137 -3.14 -16.74 11.55
N SER A 138 -3.47 -17.58 10.56
CA SER A 138 -2.82 -17.56 9.26
C SER A 138 -2.92 -16.18 8.60
N ASP A 139 -3.99 -15.44 8.94
CA ASP A 139 -4.24 -14.10 8.45
C ASP A 139 -3.22 -13.08 8.98
N GLU A 140 -2.71 -13.26 10.19
CA GLU A 140 -1.69 -12.38 10.76
C GLU A 140 -0.36 -12.50 10.01
N ALA A 141 0.02 -13.71 9.61
CA ALA A 141 1.26 -13.95 8.88
C ALA A 141 1.20 -13.41 7.44
N SER A 142 0.07 -13.60 6.76
CA SER A 142 -0.08 -13.24 5.34
C SER A 142 -0.35 -11.76 5.10
N ALA A 143 -1.00 -11.10 6.05
CA ALA A 143 -1.52 -9.75 5.88
C ALA A 143 -0.65 -8.64 6.48
N PHE A 144 0.54 -8.95 6.99
CA PHE A 144 1.43 -7.95 7.55
C PHE A 144 1.99 -7.02 6.47
N GLY A 145 1.63 -5.75 6.56
CA GLY A 145 2.11 -4.70 5.68
C GLY A 145 1.63 -4.84 4.23
N PHE A 146 2.42 -4.39 3.29
CA PHE A 146 2.10 -4.36 1.87
C PHE A 146 2.43 -5.67 1.12
N SER A 147 2.43 -6.81 1.78
CA SER A 147 2.98 -8.04 1.21
C SER A 147 2.27 -8.50 -0.06
N ALA A 148 0.94 -8.56 -0.07
CA ALA A 148 0.20 -9.02 -1.25
C ALA A 148 0.44 -8.11 -2.46
N ILE A 149 0.42 -6.78 -2.28
CA ILE A 149 0.64 -5.85 -3.39
C ILE A 149 2.11 -5.83 -3.85
N ARG A 150 3.05 -6.15 -2.97
CA ARG A 150 4.48 -6.28 -3.31
C ARG A 150 4.72 -7.35 -4.37
N PHE A 151 4.01 -8.46 -4.27
CA PHE A 151 4.16 -9.60 -5.17
C PHE A 151 3.08 -9.69 -6.26
N ALA A 152 2.16 -8.72 -6.30
CA ALA A 152 0.98 -8.74 -7.15
C ALA A 152 1.25 -8.87 -8.67
N LEU A 153 2.47 -8.55 -9.13
CA LEU A 153 2.86 -8.67 -10.53
C LEU A 153 3.58 -9.99 -10.86
N GLN A 154 3.82 -10.84 -9.85
CA GLN A 154 4.45 -12.15 -10.05
C GLN A 154 3.47 -13.18 -10.60
N PRO A 155 3.95 -14.26 -11.24
CA PRO A 155 3.10 -15.35 -11.70
C PRO A 155 2.26 -15.96 -10.57
N GLY A 156 1.01 -16.30 -10.88
CA GLY A 156 0.06 -16.87 -9.92
C GLY A 156 -0.76 -15.85 -9.14
N PHE A 157 -0.43 -14.54 -9.21
CA PHE A 157 -1.28 -13.48 -8.69
C PHE A 157 -2.26 -12.99 -9.76
N GLU A 158 -3.46 -12.66 -9.31
CA GLU A 158 -4.46 -11.97 -10.12
C GLU A 158 -4.68 -10.57 -9.57
N VAL A 159 -4.73 -9.58 -10.45
CA VAL A 159 -5.05 -8.19 -10.11
C VAL A 159 -6.28 -7.74 -10.89
N GLU A 160 -7.26 -7.22 -10.17
CA GLU A 160 -8.52 -6.74 -10.72
C GLU A 160 -8.73 -5.29 -10.31
N ARG A 161 -9.09 -4.43 -11.26
CA ARG A 161 -9.51 -3.07 -10.96
C ARG A 161 -10.95 -3.08 -10.48
N LEU A 162 -11.19 -2.40 -9.37
CA LEU A 162 -12.52 -2.12 -8.84
C LEU A 162 -12.91 -0.67 -9.16
N THR A 163 -14.16 -0.32 -8.86
CA THR A 163 -14.63 1.07 -8.96
C THR A 163 -13.81 1.97 -8.04
N ASP A 164 -13.38 3.11 -8.57
CA ASP A 164 -12.69 4.14 -7.79
C ASP A 164 -13.62 4.71 -6.71
N ASP A 165 -13.05 5.01 -5.55
CA ASP A 165 -13.76 5.57 -4.39
C ASP A 165 -12.79 6.44 -3.57
N GLN A 166 -13.13 6.78 -2.35
CA GLN A 166 -12.33 7.61 -1.45
C GLN A 166 -11.90 6.83 -0.21
N VAL A 167 -10.71 7.13 0.28
CA VAL A 167 -10.24 6.73 1.60
C VAL A 167 -10.01 8.00 2.41
N GLU A 168 -10.81 8.23 3.45
CA GLU A 168 -10.75 9.44 4.28
C GLU A 168 -10.80 10.75 3.45
N GLY A 169 -11.66 10.79 2.45
CA GLY A 169 -11.85 11.95 1.58
C GLY A 169 -10.79 12.12 0.48
N GLN A 170 -9.81 11.23 0.39
CA GLN A 170 -8.80 11.24 -0.68
C GLN A 170 -9.22 10.30 -1.81
N PRO A 171 -9.27 10.79 -3.07
CA PRO A 171 -9.59 9.96 -4.23
C PRO A 171 -8.60 8.81 -4.39
N CYS A 172 -9.12 7.58 -4.51
CA CYS A 172 -8.32 6.37 -4.62
C CYS A 172 -8.77 5.49 -5.78
N HIS A 173 -7.80 4.88 -6.45
CA HIS A 173 -8.03 3.68 -7.23
C HIS A 173 -8.18 2.49 -6.29
N PHE A 174 -9.12 1.59 -6.59
CA PHE A 174 -9.24 0.35 -5.85
C PHE A 174 -8.83 -0.83 -6.72
N VAL A 175 -7.96 -1.68 -6.16
CA VAL A 175 -7.56 -2.94 -6.79
C VAL A 175 -7.72 -4.09 -5.80
N ARG A 176 -8.20 -5.22 -6.33
CA ARG A 176 -8.21 -6.49 -5.63
C ARG A 176 -7.02 -7.31 -6.10
N VAL A 177 -6.25 -7.79 -5.16
CA VAL A 177 -5.15 -8.74 -5.40
C VAL A 177 -5.58 -10.08 -4.83
N THR A 178 -5.57 -11.12 -5.67
CA THR A 178 -5.75 -12.51 -5.25
C THR A 178 -4.40 -13.20 -5.32
N ASP A 179 -3.94 -13.76 -4.23
CA ASP A 179 -2.69 -14.48 -4.17
C ASP A 179 -2.80 -15.93 -4.66
N PRO A 180 -1.69 -16.66 -4.86
CA PRO A 180 -1.73 -18.05 -5.34
C PRO A 180 -2.48 -19.04 -4.42
N THR A 181 -2.79 -18.66 -3.18
CA THR A 181 -3.60 -19.47 -2.25
C THR A 181 -5.10 -19.15 -2.34
N GLY A 182 -5.48 -18.14 -3.15
CA GLY A 182 -6.84 -17.66 -3.28
C GLY A 182 -7.24 -16.60 -2.25
N THR A 183 -6.30 -16.14 -1.40
CA THR A 183 -6.56 -15.05 -0.44
C THR A 183 -6.71 -13.73 -1.20
N ARG A 184 -7.79 -13.00 -0.89
CA ARG A 184 -8.15 -11.74 -1.54
C ARG A 184 -7.88 -10.56 -0.61
N THR A 185 -7.12 -9.60 -1.10
CA THR A 185 -6.90 -8.32 -0.41
C THR A 185 -7.33 -7.18 -1.32
N VAL A 186 -8.09 -6.23 -0.79
CA VAL A 186 -8.50 -5.01 -1.50
C VAL A 186 -7.61 -3.87 -1.03
N PHE A 187 -7.05 -3.13 -1.98
CA PHE A 187 -6.20 -1.96 -1.73
C PHE A 187 -6.85 -0.70 -2.25
N GLY A 188 -6.87 0.36 -1.43
CA GLY A 188 -7.17 1.73 -1.84
C GLY A 188 -5.85 2.48 -2.06
N ILE A 189 -5.64 2.98 -3.27
CA ILE A 189 -4.39 3.56 -3.75
C ILE A 189 -4.65 5.00 -4.15
N ASP A 190 -3.96 5.94 -3.53
CA ASP A 190 -4.07 7.38 -3.80
C ASP A 190 -3.85 7.68 -5.29
N GLN A 191 -4.78 8.40 -5.91
CA GLN A 191 -4.72 8.67 -7.36
C GLN A 191 -3.58 9.60 -7.77
N SER A 192 -3.05 10.40 -6.85
CA SER A 192 -2.01 11.38 -7.12
C SER A 192 -0.60 10.85 -6.81
N SER A 193 -0.44 10.23 -5.65
CA SER A 193 0.87 9.77 -5.15
C SER A 193 1.12 8.29 -5.38
N TYR A 194 0.09 7.50 -5.69
CA TYR A 194 0.11 6.03 -5.74
C TYR A 194 0.52 5.36 -4.41
N ALA A 195 0.47 6.08 -3.31
CA ALA A 195 0.65 5.50 -1.98
C ALA A 195 -0.55 4.61 -1.64
N VAL A 196 -0.29 3.46 -1.01
CA VAL A 196 -1.36 2.59 -0.51
C VAL A 196 -1.94 3.22 0.75
N ARG A 197 -3.20 3.71 0.67
CA ARG A 197 -3.92 4.32 1.79
C ARG A 197 -4.73 3.34 2.60
N SER A 198 -5.15 2.23 1.99
CA SER A 198 -5.86 1.18 2.72
C SER A 198 -5.53 -0.20 2.18
N ALA A 199 -5.64 -1.19 3.07
CA ALA A 199 -5.68 -2.60 2.72
C ALA A 199 -6.76 -3.28 3.56
N GLY A 200 -7.56 -4.18 2.96
CA GLY A 200 -8.63 -4.86 3.67
C GLY A 200 -8.89 -6.27 3.15
N TRP A 201 -9.25 -7.17 4.05
CA TRP A 201 -9.54 -8.58 3.76
C TRP A 201 -10.49 -9.17 4.81
N PRO A 202 -11.28 -10.20 4.45
CA PRO A 202 -12.12 -10.89 5.42
C PRO A 202 -11.27 -11.72 6.39
N THR A 203 -11.65 -11.75 7.65
CA THR A 203 -11.10 -12.61 8.70
C THR A 203 -12.23 -13.29 9.48
N PRO A 204 -11.95 -14.34 10.28
CA PRO A 204 -12.96 -14.92 11.17
C PRO A 204 -13.57 -13.93 12.18
N LYS A 205 -12.89 -12.78 12.45
CA LYS A 205 -13.36 -11.72 13.35
C LYS A 205 -14.13 -10.60 12.62
N GLY A 206 -14.44 -10.77 11.33
CA GLY A 206 -15.05 -9.75 10.49
C GLY A 206 -14.09 -9.19 9.44
N PHE A 207 -14.49 -8.13 8.76
CA PHE A 207 -13.66 -7.50 7.75
C PHE A 207 -12.56 -6.66 8.41
N HIS A 208 -11.32 -7.12 8.28
CA HIS A 208 -10.16 -6.37 8.76
C HIS A 208 -9.73 -5.33 7.74
N GLN A 209 -9.59 -4.08 8.18
CA GLN A 209 -9.10 -2.98 7.36
C GLN A 209 -7.94 -2.28 8.07
N ARG A 210 -6.94 -1.91 7.31
CA ARG A 210 -5.85 -1.01 7.72
C ARG A 210 -5.89 0.25 6.91
N LEU A 211 -5.77 1.39 7.60
CA LEU A 211 -5.61 2.70 6.98
C LEU A 211 -4.19 3.21 7.24
N TYR A 212 -3.59 3.77 6.20
CA TYR A 212 -2.20 4.25 6.19
C TYR A 212 -2.16 5.73 5.88
N SER A 213 -1.37 6.48 6.68
CA SER A 213 -1.16 7.92 6.49
C SER A 213 0.23 8.35 6.98
N ASP A 214 0.52 9.66 6.90
CA ASP A 214 1.74 10.28 7.43
C ASP A 214 3.00 9.63 6.82
N PHE A 215 3.01 9.45 5.49
CA PHE A 215 4.09 8.77 4.78
C PHE A 215 5.40 9.55 4.87
N TYR A 216 6.51 8.84 5.07
CA TYR A 216 7.86 9.38 5.11
C TYR A 216 8.85 8.43 4.42
N THR A 217 10.02 8.95 4.07
CA THR A 217 11.08 8.18 3.42
C THR A 217 12.11 7.67 4.43
N VAL A 218 12.61 6.46 4.20
CA VAL A 218 13.68 5.82 4.99
C VAL A 218 14.78 5.29 4.08
N GLY A 219 15.91 4.90 4.63
CA GLY A 219 17.00 4.30 3.86
C GLY A 219 17.53 5.24 2.78
N ASP A 220 17.92 6.46 3.13
CA ASP A 220 18.41 7.50 2.22
C ASP A 220 17.39 7.87 1.12
N GLY A 221 16.11 7.86 1.45
CA GLY A 221 15.02 8.19 0.54
C GLY A 221 14.61 7.06 -0.42
N ARG A 222 15.17 5.87 -0.26
CA ARG A 222 14.92 4.73 -1.16
C ARG A 222 13.63 3.97 -0.91
N PHE A 223 12.95 4.23 0.21
CA PHE A 223 11.81 3.45 0.66
C PHE A 223 10.76 4.37 1.31
N VAL A 224 9.51 4.25 0.89
CA VAL A 224 8.39 5.01 1.48
C VAL A 224 7.66 4.14 2.50
N GLN A 225 7.55 4.65 3.72
CA GLN A 225 6.96 3.99 4.87
C GLN A 225 5.76 4.81 5.38
N PRO A 226 4.58 4.20 5.69
CA PRO A 226 3.54 4.91 6.41
C PRO A 226 3.98 5.19 7.85
N GLY A 227 3.80 6.43 8.29
CA GLY A 227 4.06 6.85 9.67
C GLY A 227 2.92 6.54 10.63
N ARG A 228 1.71 6.40 10.10
CA ARG A 228 0.55 6.02 10.90
C ARG A 228 -0.20 4.86 10.28
N VAL A 229 -0.58 3.89 11.12
CA VAL A 229 -1.37 2.71 10.74
C VAL A 229 -2.51 2.53 11.74
N ARG A 230 -3.73 2.45 11.24
CA ARG A 230 -4.94 2.23 12.05
C ARG A 230 -5.62 0.95 11.62
N HIS A 231 -5.96 0.09 12.58
CA HIS A 231 -6.64 -1.18 12.31
C HIS A 231 -8.11 -1.08 12.71
N TYR A 232 -8.96 -1.65 11.89
CA TYR A 232 -10.39 -1.72 12.08
C TYR A 232 -10.87 -3.16 11.85
N TYR A 233 -11.91 -3.56 12.60
CA TYR A 233 -12.71 -4.75 12.33
C TYR A 233 -14.16 -4.32 12.20
N ASP A 234 -14.78 -4.61 11.05
CA ASP A 234 -16.14 -4.17 10.70
C ASP A 234 -16.39 -2.67 11.01
N GLY A 235 -15.41 -1.83 10.69
CA GLY A 235 -15.45 -0.38 10.92
C GLY A 235 -15.14 0.07 12.35
N VAL A 236 -14.94 -0.84 13.28
CA VAL A 236 -14.58 -0.51 14.68
C VAL A 236 -13.06 -0.46 14.82
N LYS A 237 -12.53 0.71 15.22
CA LYS A 237 -11.10 0.92 15.40
C LYS A 237 -10.57 0.14 16.61
N SER A 238 -9.58 -0.70 16.41
CA SER A 238 -8.94 -1.51 17.47
C SER A 238 -7.50 -1.11 17.77
N VAL A 239 -6.78 -0.55 16.78
CA VAL A 239 -5.37 -0.17 16.93
C VAL A 239 -5.09 1.15 16.23
N ASP A 240 -4.23 1.97 16.83
CA ASP A 240 -3.70 3.20 16.25
C ASP A 240 -2.19 3.24 16.53
N ILE A 241 -1.37 3.06 15.49
CA ILE A 241 0.09 2.98 15.58
C ILE A 241 0.68 4.24 14.98
N ARG A 242 1.70 4.80 15.62
CA ARG A 242 2.55 5.87 15.11
C ARG A 242 3.99 5.39 15.08
N TRP A 243 4.54 5.23 13.88
CA TRP A 243 5.93 4.88 13.67
C TRP A 243 6.80 6.13 13.71
N THR A 244 7.77 6.15 14.59
CA THR A 244 8.70 7.28 14.76
C THR A 244 10.02 7.06 14.05
N SER A 245 10.38 5.80 13.79
CA SER A 245 11.57 5.46 13.02
C SER A 245 11.43 4.13 12.28
N ALA A 246 12.19 3.97 11.21
CA ALA A 246 12.37 2.72 10.50
C ALA A 246 13.84 2.58 10.04
N GLU A 247 14.36 1.37 10.11
CA GLU A 247 15.73 1.01 9.73
C GLU A 247 15.68 -0.17 8.76
N ILE A 248 16.18 0.02 7.54
CA ILE A 248 16.18 -0.98 6.47
C ILE A 248 17.55 -1.64 6.37
N GLY A 249 17.59 -2.96 6.15
CA GLY A 249 18.82 -3.70 5.90
C GLY A 249 19.61 -4.13 7.15
N ARG A 250 19.11 -3.86 8.36
CA ARG A 250 19.74 -4.34 9.59
C ARG A 250 19.66 -5.87 9.68
N PRO A 251 20.76 -6.61 9.81
CA PRO A 251 20.72 -8.06 10.01
C PRO A 251 19.94 -8.45 11.25
N ILE A 252 19.03 -9.42 11.12
CA ILE A 252 18.24 -9.97 12.23
C ILE A 252 18.46 -11.48 12.25
N PRO A 253 19.05 -12.04 13.32
CA PRO A 253 19.24 -13.49 13.44
C PRO A 253 17.93 -14.27 13.45
N ASP A 254 17.87 -15.44 12.85
CA ASP A 254 16.67 -16.28 12.79
C ASP A 254 16.12 -16.63 14.16
N ALA A 255 17.00 -16.91 15.13
CA ALA A 255 16.61 -17.20 16.50
C ALA A 255 15.82 -16.05 17.17
N PHE A 256 15.92 -14.82 16.65
CA PHE A 256 15.18 -13.68 17.19
C PHE A 256 13.66 -13.80 17.00
N PHE A 257 13.23 -14.59 16.02
CA PHE A 257 11.82 -14.79 15.70
C PHE A 257 11.20 -16.00 16.43
N VAL A 258 12.00 -16.73 17.19
CA VAL A 258 11.54 -17.87 18.02
C VAL A 258 11.35 -17.35 19.43
N LEU A 259 10.09 -17.34 19.91
CA LEU A 259 9.79 -16.94 21.28
C LEU A 259 9.69 -18.18 22.17
N GLY A 260 10.27 -18.10 23.33
CA GLY A 260 10.13 -19.09 24.41
C GLY A 260 9.38 -18.50 25.60
N PRO A 261 8.98 -19.33 26.59
CA PRO A 261 8.43 -18.80 27.82
C PRO A 261 9.43 -17.81 28.42
N SER A 262 8.95 -16.61 28.72
CA SER A 262 9.75 -15.62 29.44
C SER A 262 10.26 -16.28 30.73
N VAL A 263 11.56 -16.43 30.86
CA VAL A 263 12.15 -16.80 32.14
C VAL A 263 11.92 -15.57 33.02
N GLU A 264 10.80 -15.56 33.78
CA GLU A 264 10.63 -14.59 34.84
C GLU A 264 11.87 -14.76 35.73
N SER A 265 12.68 -13.70 35.73
CA SER A 265 13.81 -13.62 36.65
C SER A 265 13.24 -13.72 38.06
N THR A 266 13.28 -14.91 38.61
CA THR A 266 13.07 -15.15 40.07
C THR A 266 14.16 -14.36 40.79
N ARG A 267 13.83 -13.14 41.22
CA ARG A 267 14.54 -12.35 42.20
C ARG A 267 13.62 -12.06 43.37
#